data_968e6987fe6b4d6310e2c1a25e4f8ed0
#
_entry.id   968e6987fe6b4d6310e2c1a25e4f8ed0
#
_cell.length_a   1.000
_cell.length_b   1.000
_cell.length_c   1.000
_cell.angle_alpha   90.00
_cell.angle_beta   90.00
_cell.angle_gamma   90.00
#
_symmetry.space_group_name_H-M   'P 1'
#
loop_
_entity.id
_entity.type
_entity.pdbx_description
1 polymer ?
#
loop_
_entity_poly.entity_id
_entity_poly.type
_entity_poly.pdbx_seq_one_letter_code
_entity_poly.pdbx_strand_id
1 'polypeptide(L)'
;MAAVRQLIASSEQLLEGGLGVRFSVQLAGEPTPAAAFAIRYAGKVHAYLNRCRHVPTELDWQDGRFFDYSGDYLICSLHGALYLPESGQCVAGPCNGRSLFKLRIEECDGQVYYLAETAS
;
A
#
# COMPACT_ATOMS: atom_id res chain seq x y z
N MET A 1 -5.12 -9.81 -22.24
CA MET A 1 -5.29 -10.71 -21.08
C MET A 1 -6.15 -10.02 -20.05
N ALA A 2 -7.10 -10.75 -19.52
CA ALA A 2 -7.96 -10.21 -18.48
C ALA A 2 -7.20 -10.07 -17.18
N ALA A 3 -7.43 -8.97 -16.45
CA ALA A 3 -6.91 -8.83 -15.12
C ALA A 3 -7.65 -9.75 -14.15
N VAL A 4 -6.93 -10.35 -13.22
CA VAL A 4 -7.52 -11.16 -12.16
C VAL A 4 -7.77 -10.23 -10.98
N ARG A 5 -9.00 -10.21 -10.48
CA ARG A 5 -9.35 -9.39 -9.30
C ARG A 5 -9.25 -10.23 -8.04
N GLN A 6 -8.54 -9.70 -7.06
CA GLN A 6 -8.44 -10.31 -5.74
C GLN A 6 -9.16 -9.40 -4.75
N LEU A 7 -10.21 -9.92 -4.11
CA LEU A 7 -10.93 -9.17 -3.07
C LEU A 7 -10.01 -9.04 -1.86
N ILE A 8 -9.75 -7.81 -1.43
CA ILE A 8 -8.85 -7.57 -0.29
C ILE A 8 -9.58 -6.99 0.92
N ALA A 9 -10.68 -6.26 0.72
CA ALA A 9 -11.39 -5.65 1.83
C ALA A 9 -12.76 -5.18 1.36
N SER A 10 -13.67 -4.93 2.32
CA SER A 10 -14.85 -4.12 2.05
C SER A 10 -14.47 -2.65 2.17
N SER A 11 -15.23 -1.79 1.47
CA SER A 11 -14.98 -0.35 1.52
C SER A 11 -15.06 0.20 2.94
N GLU A 12 -15.89 -0.39 3.77
CA GLU A 12 -16.10 0.04 5.15
C GLU A 12 -14.87 -0.19 6.04
N GLN A 13 -14.02 -1.14 5.68
CA GLN A 13 -12.82 -1.44 6.45
C GLN A 13 -11.73 -0.39 6.28
N LEU A 14 -11.81 0.43 5.22
CA LEU A 14 -10.80 1.43 4.91
C LEU A 14 -11.33 2.82 5.21
N LEU A 15 -10.99 3.35 6.38
CA LEU A 15 -11.38 4.68 6.81
C LEU A 15 -10.35 5.70 6.35
N GLU A 16 -10.83 6.91 6.09
CA GLU A 16 -9.98 8.03 5.68
C GLU A 16 -8.88 8.27 6.72
N GLY A 17 -7.61 8.15 6.30
CA GLY A 17 -6.47 8.35 7.20
C GLY A 17 -6.38 7.34 8.33
N GLY A 18 -7.17 6.27 8.29
CA GLY A 18 -7.23 5.28 9.34
C GLY A 18 -6.35 4.07 9.11
N LEU A 19 -6.68 2.97 9.78
CA LEU A 19 -5.92 1.74 9.64
C LEU A 19 -6.02 1.21 8.22
N GLY A 20 -4.89 0.74 7.70
CA GLY A 20 -4.85 0.07 6.42
C GLY A 20 -5.16 -1.41 6.55
N VAL A 21 -5.42 -2.03 5.42
CA VAL A 21 -5.63 -3.48 5.34
C VAL A 21 -4.38 -4.10 4.73
N ARG A 22 -3.82 -5.10 5.39
CA ARG A 22 -2.67 -5.87 4.90
C ARG A 22 -3.17 -7.04 4.05
N PHE A 23 -2.49 -7.31 2.96
CA PHE A 23 -2.79 -8.45 2.10
C PHE A 23 -1.52 -8.92 1.42
N SER A 24 -1.61 -10.03 0.71
CA SER A 24 -0.47 -10.60 0.00
C SER A 24 -0.74 -10.62 -1.49
N VAL A 25 0.30 -10.38 -2.28
CA VAL A 25 0.21 -10.43 -3.74
C VAL A 25 1.31 -11.33 -4.28
N GLN A 26 0.99 -12.04 -5.35
CA GLN A 26 1.97 -12.86 -6.06
C GLN A 26 2.57 -12.01 -7.17
N LEU A 27 3.86 -11.72 -7.06
CA LEU A 27 4.58 -10.97 -8.08
C LEU A 27 5.24 -11.93 -9.06
N ALA A 28 5.26 -11.53 -10.32
CA ALA A 28 5.92 -12.31 -11.37
C ALA A 28 7.41 -12.46 -11.04
N GLY A 29 7.90 -13.68 -11.13
CA GLY A 29 9.30 -13.98 -10.88
C GLY A 29 9.69 -14.11 -9.42
N GLU A 30 8.76 -13.91 -8.49
CA GLU A 30 9.04 -14.10 -7.07
C GLU A 30 8.45 -15.42 -6.57
N PRO A 31 9.22 -16.22 -5.83
CA PRO A 31 8.76 -17.53 -5.41
C PRO A 31 7.74 -17.49 -4.27
N THR A 32 7.68 -16.40 -3.50
CA THR A 32 6.78 -16.27 -2.37
C THR A 32 5.91 -15.01 -2.53
N PRO A 33 4.69 -15.01 -1.96
CA PRO A 33 3.86 -13.82 -1.99
C PRO A 33 4.55 -12.65 -1.29
N ALA A 34 4.32 -11.45 -1.82
CA ALA A 34 4.84 -10.21 -1.24
C ALA A 34 3.79 -9.58 -0.36
N ALA A 35 4.23 -9.00 0.77
CA ALA A 35 3.33 -8.24 1.64
C ALA A 35 2.92 -6.93 0.96
N ALA A 36 1.65 -6.58 1.11
CA ALA A 36 1.09 -5.38 0.54
C ALA A 36 0.10 -4.75 1.53
N PHE A 37 -0.30 -3.52 1.26
CA PHE A 37 -1.30 -2.86 2.08
C PHE A 37 -2.14 -1.90 1.23
N ALA A 38 -3.33 -1.61 1.72
CA ALA A 38 -4.22 -0.61 1.14
C ALA A 38 -4.65 0.38 2.22
N ILE A 39 -4.76 1.64 1.85
CA ILE A 39 -5.22 2.72 2.73
C ILE A 39 -6.19 3.61 1.97
N ARG A 40 -6.95 4.42 2.70
CA ARG A 40 -7.81 5.43 2.10
C ARG A 40 -7.27 6.80 2.42
N TYR A 41 -7.11 7.61 1.37
CA TYR A 41 -6.66 8.98 1.50
C TYR A 41 -7.35 9.86 0.46
N ALA A 42 -7.85 11.02 0.89
CA ALA A 42 -8.59 11.97 0.04
C ALA A 42 -9.76 11.29 -0.69
N GLY A 43 -10.47 10.41 0.00
CA GLY A 43 -11.63 9.71 -0.52
C GLY A 43 -11.34 8.54 -1.43
N LYS A 44 -10.07 8.24 -1.69
CA LYS A 44 -9.68 7.16 -2.62
C LYS A 44 -8.83 6.11 -1.93
N VAL A 45 -8.94 4.88 -2.41
CA VAL A 45 -8.11 3.78 -1.93
C VAL A 45 -6.83 3.73 -2.76
N HIS A 46 -5.71 3.57 -2.07
CA HIS A 46 -4.39 3.39 -2.68
C HIS A 46 -3.74 2.15 -2.08
N ALA A 47 -2.97 1.43 -2.87
CA ALA A 47 -2.30 0.23 -2.42
C ALA A 47 -0.85 0.22 -2.87
N TYR A 48 0.01 -0.33 -2.01
CA TYR A 48 1.45 -0.38 -2.25
C TYR A 48 2.01 -1.67 -1.72
N LEU A 49 3.18 -2.07 -2.23
CA LEU A 49 3.96 -3.12 -1.57
C LEU A 49 4.40 -2.61 -0.20
N ASN A 50 4.32 -3.47 0.81
CA ASN A 50 4.70 -3.14 2.18
C ASN A 50 6.20 -3.33 2.35
N ARG A 51 6.97 -2.48 1.65
CA ARG A 51 8.43 -2.49 1.65
C ARG A 51 8.93 -1.05 1.68
N CYS A 52 9.69 -0.72 2.73
CA CYS A 52 10.35 0.58 2.78
C CYS A 52 11.41 0.64 1.66
N ARG A 53 11.46 1.75 0.95
CA ARG A 53 12.41 1.90 -0.16
C ARG A 53 13.85 2.11 0.30
N HIS A 54 14.05 2.37 1.57
CA HIS A 54 15.39 2.48 2.15
C HIS A 54 15.97 1.10 2.46
N VAL A 55 15.19 0.28 3.17
CA VAL A 55 15.55 -1.10 3.50
C VAL A 55 14.32 -1.98 3.29
N PRO A 56 14.48 -3.28 2.96
CA PRO A 56 13.34 -4.15 2.66
C PRO A 56 12.64 -4.60 3.95
N THR A 57 12.01 -3.66 4.64
CA THR A 57 11.23 -3.90 5.85
C THR A 57 9.81 -3.36 5.65
N GLU A 58 8.88 -3.90 6.44
CA GLU A 58 7.50 -3.43 6.41
C GLU A 58 7.39 -2.06 7.06
N LEU A 59 6.44 -1.24 6.55
CA LEU A 59 6.27 0.13 7.03
C LEU A 59 5.58 0.18 8.40
N ASP A 60 4.54 -0.63 8.58
CA ASP A 60 3.68 -0.52 9.75
C ASP A 60 4.36 -1.06 11.01
N TRP A 61 4.45 -0.18 12.02
CA TRP A 61 5.01 -0.53 13.32
C TRP A 61 4.01 -1.34 14.17
N GLN A 62 2.73 -1.23 13.86
CA GLN A 62 1.65 -2.10 14.32
C GLN A 62 0.80 -2.42 13.11
N ASP A 63 0.22 -3.60 13.08
CA ASP A 63 -0.57 -4.07 11.94
C ASP A 63 -1.60 -3.02 11.53
N GLY A 64 -1.50 -2.54 10.30
CA GLY A 64 -2.42 -1.57 9.73
C GLY A 64 -2.09 -0.11 9.99
N ARG A 65 -1.06 0.20 10.77
CA ARG A 65 -0.71 1.58 11.10
C ARG A 65 0.35 2.11 10.14
N PHE A 66 -0.12 2.66 9.03
CA PHE A 66 0.75 3.17 7.97
C PHE A 66 0.90 4.68 7.97
N PHE A 67 -0.09 5.41 8.52
CA PHE A 67 -0.06 6.87 8.56
C PHE A 67 0.74 7.38 9.75
N ASP A 68 1.40 8.53 9.56
CA ASP A 68 2.00 9.26 10.67
C ASP A 68 0.89 9.94 11.52
N TYR A 69 1.30 10.63 12.58
CA TYR A 69 0.33 11.26 13.49
C TYR A 69 -0.53 12.33 12.81
N SER A 70 -0.02 12.98 11.77
CA SER A 70 -0.79 14.01 11.06
C SER A 70 -1.88 13.41 10.18
N GLY A 71 -1.70 12.16 9.75
CA GLY A 71 -2.59 11.54 8.78
C GLY A 71 -2.34 11.99 7.35
N ASP A 72 -1.30 12.80 7.14
CA ASP A 72 -0.99 13.35 5.81
C ASP A 72 0.04 12.54 5.05
N TYR A 73 0.80 11.68 5.74
CA TYR A 73 1.89 10.92 5.15
C TYR A 73 1.86 9.47 5.61
N LEU A 74 2.32 8.58 4.73
CA LEU A 74 2.68 7.22 5.14
C LEU A 74 4.08 7.28 5.74
N ILE A 75 4.33 6.50 6.79
CA ILE A 75 5.61 6.52 7.47
C ILE A 75 6.21 5.12 7.58
N CYS A 76 7.51 5.02 7.29
CA CYS A 76 8.28 3.84 7.66
C CYS A 76 8.70 3.98 9.12
N SER A 77 8.18 3.10 9.97
CA SER A 77 8.37 3.22 11.41
C SER A 77 9.81 3.08 11.85
N LEU A 78 10.62 2.39 11.05
CA LEU A 78 11.99 2.07 11.44
C LEU A 78 12.93 3.26 11.28
N HIS A 79 12.80 4.02 10.20
CA HIS A 79 13.72 5.12 9.87
C HIS A 79 13.02 6.46 9.65
N GLY A 80 11.72 6.54 9.85
CA GLY A 80 10.99 7.79 9.72
C GLY A 80 10.83 8.31 8.30
N ALA A 81 11.07 7.50 7.29
CA ALA A 81 10.84 7.90 5.91
C ALA A 81 9.35 8.20 5.69
N LEU A 82 9.06 9.34 5.05
CA LEU A 82 7.69 9.78 4.80
C LEU A 82 7.38 9.69 3.31
N TYR A 83 6.19 9.17 3.01
CA TYR A 83 5.72 8.98 1.64
C TYR A 83 4.36 9.66 1.45
N LEU A 84 4.12 10.21 0.27
CA LEU A 84 2.81 10.74 -0.08
C LEU A 84 1.83 9.58 -0.24
N PRO A 85 0.65 9.64 0.42
CA PRO A 85 -0.31 8.52 0.33
C PRO A 85 -0.87 8.32 -1.07
N GLU A 86 -0.94 9.38 -1.88
CA GLU A 86 -1.53 9.33 -3.21
C GLU A 86 -0.61 8.73 -4.26
N SER A 87 0.68 8.98 -4.16
CA SER A 87 1.65 8.55 -5.18
C SER A 87 2.68 7.56 -4.66
N GLY A 88 2.87 7.51 -3.34
CA GLY A 88 3.94 6.71 -2.74
C GLY A 88 5.30 7.36 -2.82
N GLN A 89 5.42 8.58 -3.33
CA GLN A 89 6.70 9.26 -3.46
C GLN A 89 7.27 9.61 -2.09
N CYS A 90 8.55 9.28 -1.87
CA CYS A 90 9.25 9.66 -0.65
C CYS A 90 9.52 11.16 -0.66
N VAL A 91 9.12 11.84 0.43
CA VAL A 91 9.29 13.29 0.55
C VAL A 91 10.22 13.68 1.68
N ALA A 92 10.58 12.73 2.55
CA ALA A 92 11.49 13.01 3.65
C ALA A 92 12.13 11.71 4.12
N GLY A 93 13.33 11.82 4.66
CA GLY A 93 14.05 10.68 5.20
C GLY A 93 15.01 10.06 4.20
N PRO A 94 15.54 8.87 4.54
CA PRO A 94 16.63 8.27 3.75
C PRO A 94 16.22 7.76 2.37
N CYS A 95 14.94 7.70 2.07
CA CYS A 95 14.46 7.23 0.76
C CYS A 95 14.15 8.36 -0.21
N ASN A 96 14.61 9.58 0.07
CA ASN A 96 14.32 10.74 -0.76
C ASN A 96 14.69 10.47 -2.23
N GLY A 97 13.76 10.76 -3.14
CA GLY A 97 13.92 10.51 -4.57
C GLY A 97 13.41 9.15 -5.03
N ARG A 98 12.91 8.32 -4.12
CA ARG A 98 12.33 7.01 -4.44
C ARG A 98 10.84 7.01 -4.15
N SER A 99 10.15 5.97 -4.60
CA SER A 99 8.72 5.81 -4.37
C SER A 99 8.42 4.40 -3.89
N LEU A 100 7.37 4.26 -3.09
CA LEU A 100 6.78 2.95 -2.82
C LEU A 100 6.29 2.34 -4.13
N PHE A 101 6.25 1.02 -4.18
CA PHE A 101 5.78 0.30 -5.37
C PHE A 101 4.26 0.31 -5.38
N LYS A 102 3.66 1.10 -6.28
CA LYS A 102 2.21 1.26 -6.34
C LYS A 102 1.58 0.05 -7.01
N LEU A 103 0.48 -0.43 -6.41
CA LEU A 103 -0.30 -1.54 -6.94
C LEU A 103 -1.60 -1.01 -7.52
N ARG A 104 -2.12 -1.71 -8.52
CA ARG A 104 -3.41 -1.37 -9.13
C ARG A 104 -4.52 -1.83 -8.23
N ILE A 105 -5.45 -0.94 -7.95
CA ILE A 105 -6.55 -1.18 -7.03
C ILE A 105 -7.85 -0.68 -7.65
N GLU A 106 -8.97 -1.34 -7.34
CA GLU A 106 -10.28 -0.93 -7.78
C GLU A 106 -11.25 -0.98 -6.61
N GLU A 107 -12.01 0.07 -6.41
CA GLU A 107 -13.10 0.09 -5.44
C GLU A 107 -14.41 0.11 -6.22
N CYS A 108 -15.27 -0.90 -6.00
CA CYS A 108 -16.49 -1.08 -6.76
C CYS A 108 -17.53 -1.77 -5.90
N ASP A 109 -18.74 -1.23 -5.89
CA ASP A 109 -19.88 -1.82 -5.20
C ASP A 109 -19.61 -2.14 -3.72
N GLY A 110 -18.93 -1.24 -3.04
CA GLY A 110 -18.63 -1.38 -1.61
C GLY A 110 -17.50 -2.37 -1.30
N GLN A 111 -16.73 -2.78 -2.31
CA GLN A 111 -15.64 -3.73 -2.15
C GLN A 111 -14.37 -3.20 -2.82
N VAL A 112 -13.22 -3.62 -2.28
CA VAL A 112 -11.91 -3.20 -2.77
C VAL A 112 -11.18 -4.42 -3.33
N TYR A 113 -10.68 -4.28 -4.55
CA TYR A 113 -9.99 -5.36 -5.26
C TYR A 113 -8.58 -4.93 -5.65
N TYR A 114 -7.64 -5.86 -5.52
CA TYR A 114 -6.34 -5.74 -6.18
C TYR A 114 -6.45 -6.31 -7.59
N LEU A 115 -5.94 -5.57 -8.57
CA LEU A 115 -5.97 -5.99 -9.96
C LEU A 115 -4.61 -6.60 -10.32
N ALA A 116 -4.55 -7.92 -10.31
CA ALA A 116 -3.33 -8.63 -10.69
C ALA A 116 -3.30 -8.80 -12.20
N GLU A 117 -2.18 -8.42 -12.82
CA GLU A 117 -1.98 -8.71 -14.22
C GLU A 117 -1.45 -10.12 -14.37
N THR A 118 -2.11 -10.92 -15.22
CA THR A 118 -1.59 -12.24 -15.53
C THR A 118 -0.42 -12.09 -16.48
N ALA A 119 0.64 -12.86 -16.24
CA ALA A 119 1.76 -12.91 -17.16
C ALA A 119 1.28 -13.47 -18.50
N SER A 120 1.65 -12.80 -19.55
CA SER A 120 1.29 -13.25 -20.90
C SER A 120 2.46 -13.94 -21.55
#